data_99ce047d4772975242121b8c44f5dd52
#
_entry.id   99ce047d4772975242121b8c44f5dd52
#
_cell.length_a   1.000
_cell.length_b   1.000
_cell.length_c   1.000
_cell.angle_alpha   90.00
_cell.angle_beta   90.00
_cell.angle_gamma   90.00
#
_symmetry.space_group_name_H-M   'P 1'
#
loop_
_entity.id
_entity.type
_entity.pdbx_description
1 polymer ?
#
loop_
_entity_poly.entity_id
_entity_poly.type
_entity_poly.pdbx_seq_one_letter_code
_entity_poly.pdbx_strand_id
1 'polypeptide(L)'
;MIPFSETLILQCIYGSQVSRDFLAKTEGLQNLIQDTQESAKLGTLRGLKNYQLHLRSPHSAFNLLLQSAGAIYMKQYLLEIDNDLRKLFTHGKEFGYVANIHDAVNIECDPEVVEPICKILTNGFEKASVALGLRYYVKGKPSVGHSQWETH
;
A
#
# COMPACT_ATOMS: atom_id res chain seq x y z
N MET A 1 34.23 -16.84 -19.20
CA MET A 1 32.88 -17.30 -18.75
C MET A 1 33.01 -17.57 -17.26
N ILE A 2 32.34 -16.75 -16.41
CA ILE A 2 32.38 -16.91 -14.94
C ILE A 2 31.57 -18.17 -14.58
N PRO A 3 32.11 -19.09 -13.78
CA PRO A 3 31.38 -20.29 -13.36
C PRO A 3 30.07 -19.91 -12.65
N PHE A 4 29.01 -20.67 -12.88
CA PHE A 4 27.68 -20.42 -12.33
C PHE A 4 27.67 -20.26 -10.79
N SER A 5 28.52 -21.02 -10.09
CA SER A 5 28.71 -20.94 -8.63
C SER A 5 29.28 -19.60 -8.17
N GLU A 6 30.26 -19.04 -8.90
CA GLU A 6 30.84 -17.72 -8.57
C GLU A 6 29.84 -16.59 -8.81
N THR A 7 29.05 -16.69 -9.86
CA THR A 7 27.97 -15.71 -10.13
C THR A 7 26.96 -15.69 -9.01
N LEU A 8 26.57 -16.84 -8.47
CA LEU A 8 25.62 -16.93 -7.37
C LEU A 8 26.18 -16.33 -6.06
N ILE A 9 27.46 -16.60 -5.77
CA ILE A 9 28.15 -16.03 -4.61
C ILE A 9 28.24 -14.49 -4.72
N LEU A 10 28.61 -13.97 -5.88
CA LEU A 10 28.68 -12.52 -6.11
C LEU A 10 27.30 -11.86 -5.98
N GLN A 11 26.24 -12.46 -6.47
CA GLN A 11 24.88 -11.96 -6.30
C GLN A 11 24.45 -11.93 -4.83
N CYS A 12 24.77 -12.97 -4.07
CA CYS A 12 24.48 -13.02 -2.63
C CYS A 12 25.26 -11.93 -1.85
N ILE A 13 26.54 -11.73 -2.16
CA ILE A 13 27.38 -10.70 -1.52
C ILE A 13 26.83 -9.31 -1.85
N TYR A 14 26.53 -9.04 -3.13
CA TYR A 14 25.97 -7.77 -3.57
C TYR A 14 24.60 -7.49 -2.91
N GLY A 15 23.70 -8.46 -2.92
CA GLY A 15 22.38 -8.33 -2.27
C GLY A 15 22.50 -8.04 -0.76
N SER A 16 23.41 -8.68 -0.07
CA SER A 16 23.67 -8.44 1.35
C SER A 16 24.24 -7.04 1.61
N GLN A 17 25.08 -6.53 0.70
CA GLN A 17 25.62 -5.18 0.81
C GLN A 17 24.52 -4.14 0.60
N VAL A 18 23.71 -4.27 -0.46
CA VAL A 18 22.57 -3.38 -0.74
C VAL A 18 21.60 -3.35 0.44
N SER A 19 21.28 -4.49 1.02
CA SER A 19 20.41 -4.57 2.20
C SER A 19 20.99 -3.83 3.41
N ARG A 20 22.28 -4.01 3.70
CA ARG A 20 22.94 -3.28 4.79
C ARG A 20 22.96 -1.78 4.57
N ASP A 21 23.29 -1.35 3.34
CA ASP A 21 23.34 0.07 2.98
C ASP A 21 21.96 0.72 3.07
N PHE A 22 20.92 -0.01 2.69
CA PHE A 22 19.53 0.45 2.81
C PHE A 22 19.13 0.62 4.28
N LEU A 23 19.40 -0.38 5.11
CA LEU A 23 19.11 -0.30 6.55
C LEU A 23 19.88 0.84 7.25
N ALA A 24 21.16 1.03 6.89
CA ALA A 24 21.98 2.09 7.44
C ALA A 24 21.51 3.50 7.03
N LYS A 25 20.98 3.64 5.80
CA LYS A 25 20.48 4.92 5.27
C LYS A 25 19.07 5.26 5.71
N THR A 26 18.30 4.29 6.21
CA THR A 26 16.91 4.49 6.63
C THR A 26 16.84 4.53 8.14
N GLU A 27 16.89 5.75 8.69
CA GLU A 27 16.86 5.97 10.13
C GLU A 27 15.63 5.31 10.79
N GLY A 28 15.86 4.59 11.89
CA GLY A 28 14.82 3.91 12.67
C GLY A 28 14.30 2.60 12.08
N LEU A 29 14.62 2.26 10.82
CA LEU A 29 14.11 1.04 10.19
C LEU A 29 14.59 -0.23 10.91
N GLN A 30 15.86 -0.28 11.28
CA GLN A 30 16.43 -1.42 11.98
C GLN A 30 15.77 -1.64 13.34
N ASN A 31 15.53 -0.57 14.09
CA ASN A 31 14.84 -0.62 15.38
C ASN A 31 13.40 -1.11 15.19
N LEU A 32 12.68 -0.58 14.20
CA LEU A 32 11.33 -1.02 13.90
C LEU A 32 11.25 -2.51 13.55
N ILE A 33 12.21 -3.03 12.78
CA ILE A 33 12.28 -4.47 12.47
C ILE A 33 12.50 -5.28 13.74
N GLN A 34 13.45 -4.86 14.58
CA GLN A 34 13.76 -5.54 15.82
C GLN A 34 12.58 -5.54 16.80
N ASP A 35 12.00 -4.37 17.07
CA ASP A 35 10.82 -4.23 17.95
C ASP A 35 9.64 -5.08 17.48
N THR A 36 9.43 -5.12 16.15
CA THR A 36 8.38 -5.94 15.54
C THR A 36 8.64 -7.43 15.76
N GLN A 37 9.88 -7.87 15.60
CA GLN A 37 10.25 -9.28 15.83
C GLN A 37 10.18 -9.66 17.31
N GLU A 38 10.54 -8.78 18.22
CA GLU A 38 10.42 -9.02 19.65
C GLU A 38 8.96 -9.11 20.09
N SER A 39 8.11 -8.18 19.63
CA SER A 39 6.66 -8.25 19.87
C SER A 39 6.05 -9.53 19.30
N ALA A 40 6.51 -9.98 18.16
CA ALA A 40 6.09 -11.22 17.54
C ALA A 40 6.43 -12.47 18.38
N LYS A 41 7.60 -12.50 19.02
CA LYS A 41 7.99 -13.59 19.94
C LYS A 41 7.10 -13.66 21.18
N LEU A 42 6.56 -12.53 21.61
CA LEU A 42 5.59 -12.46 22.71
C LEU A 42 4.17 -12.84 22.29
N GLY A 43 3.95 -13.20 21.02
CA GLY A 43 2.66 -13.59 20.47
C GLY A 43 1.69 -12.41 20.25
N THR A 44 2.15 -11.20 20.42
CA THR A 44 1.32 -9.97 20.30
C THR A 44 1.90 -9.04 19.26
N LEU A 45 1.32 -9.02 18.06
CA LEU A 45 1.62 -8.00 17.08
C LEU A 45 0.35 -7.23 16.75
N ARG A 46 0.43 -5.91 16.83
CA ARG A 46 -0.66 -5.01 16.49
C ARG A 46 -0.26 -4.08 15.36
N GLY A 47 -1.11 -4.01 14.38
CA GLY A 47 -0.95 -3.13 13.22
C GLY A 47 -1.62 -1.77 13.40
N LEU A 48 -1.78 -1.08 12.29
CA LEU A 48 -2.46 0.22 12.21
C LEU A 48 -3.86 0.14 12.84
N LYS A 49 -4.30 1.21 13.54
CA LYS A 49 -5.56 1.23 14.30
C LYS A 49 -5.67 0.12 15.35
N ASN A 50 -4.54 -0.38 15.83
CA ASN A 50 -4.48 -1.39 16.87
C ASN A 50 -5.11 -2.76 16.51
N TYR A 51 -5.21 -3.07 15.21
CA TYR A 51 -5.67 -4.39 14.77
C TYR A 51 -4.70 -5.49 15.19
N GLN A 52 -5.23 -6.56 15.76
CA GLN A 52 -4.44 -7.73 16.12
C GLN A 52 -4.08 -8.51 14.85
N LEU A 53 -2.77 -8.78 14.69
CA LEU A 53 -2.23 -9.50 13.57
C LEU A 53 -1.87 -10.94 13.98
N HIS A 54 -2.34 -11.90 13.19
CA HIS A 54 -2.03 -13.31 13.39
C HIS A 54 -0.73 -13.67 12.66
N LEU A 55 0.26 -14.07 13.43
CA LEU A 55 1.59 -14.40 12.95
C LEU A 55 1.74 -15.88 12.69
N ARG A 56 2.38 -16.22 11.56
CA ARG A 56 2.83 -17.60 11.27
C ARG A 56 4.26 -17.83 11.75
N SER A 57 5.11 -16.81 11.69
CA SER A 57 6.49 -16.85 12.19
C SER A 57 6.99 -15.46 12.55
N PRO A 58 7.93 -15.32 13.52
CA PRO A 58 8.53 -14.02 13.86
C PRO A 58 9.25 -13.35 12.70
N HIS A 59 9.86 -14.13 11.79
CA HIS A 59 10.58 -13.58 10.63
C HIS A 59 9.66 -12.87 9.61
N SER A 60 8.38 -13.27 9.54
CA SER A 60 7.39 -12.64 8.67
C SER A 60 6.69 -11.43 9.29
N ALA A 61 6.96 -11.13 10.57
CA ALA A 61 6.24 -10.14 11.35
C ALA A 61 6.31 -8.74 10.72
N PHE A 62 7.50 -8.30 10.32
CA PHE A 62 7.69 -6.98 9.73
C PHE A 62 6.95 -6.83 8.40
N ASN A 63 7.04 -7.84 7.51
CA ASN A 63 6.32 -7.84 6.25
C ASN A 63 4.80 -7.82 6.47
N LEU A 64 4.31 -8.64 7.42
CA LEU A 64 2.90 -8.67 7.79
C LEU A 64 2.42 -7.31 8.33
N LEU A 65 3.24 -6.63 9.13
CA LEU A 65 2.94 -5.30 9.65
C LEU A 65 2.74 -4.30 8.51
N LEU A 66 3.66 -4.26 7.55
CA LEU A 66 3.57 -3.35 6.41
C LEU A 66 2.40 -3.66 5.48
N GLN A 67 2.21 -4.93 5.14
CA GLN A 67 1.10 -5.35 4.27
C GLN A 67 -0.26 -5.09 4.92
N SER A 68 -0.39 -5.34 6.22
CA SER A 68 -1.63 -5.05 6.95
C SER A 68 -1.92 -3.54 7.00
N ALA A 69 -0.88 -2.71 7.18
CA ALA A 69 -1.03 -1.27 7.15
C ALA A 69 -1.52 -0.76 5.78
N GLY A 70 -0.94 -1.29 4.69
CA GLY A 70 -1.39 -1.00 3.32
C GLY A 70 -2.85 -1.41 3.10
N ALA A 71 -3.23 -2.60 3.52
CA ALA A 71 -4.61 -3.08 3.38
C ALA A 71 -5.63 -2.25 4.18
N ILE A 72 -5.27 -1.82 5.39
CA ILE A 72 -6.13 -0.93 6.22
C ILE A 72 -6.22 0.44 5.55
N TYR A 73 -5.10 0.96 5.03
CA TYR A 73 -5.07 2.23 4.32
C TYR A 73 -5.99 2.21 3.09
N MET A 74 -5.89 1.19 2.25
CA MET A 74 -6.74 1.06 1.05
C MET A 74 -8.23 0.94 1.39
N LYS A 75 -8.58 0.24 2.47
CA LYS A 75 -9.97 0.19 2.94
C LYS A 75 -10.48 1.56 3.39
N GLN A 76 -9.67 2.32 4.12
CA GLN A 76 -10.02 3.68 4.51
C GLN A 76 -10.14 4.60 3.29
N TYR A 77 -9.21 4.48 2.34
CA TYR A 77 -9.26 5.21 1.08
C TYR A 77 -10.56 4.96 0.31
N LEU A 78 -10.95 3.68 0.17
CA LEU A 78 -12.21 3.31 -0.47
C LEU A 78 -13.42 3.94 0.22
N LEU A 79 -13.46 3.97 1.56
CA LEU A 79 -14.55 4.60 2.30
C LEU A 79 -14.63 6.10 2.03
N GLU A 80 -13.49 6.79 2.01
CA GLU A 80 -13.45 8.24 1.78
C GLU A 80 -13.91 8.60 0.35
N ILE A 81 -13.40 7.88 -0.66
CA ILE A 81 -13.80 8.14 -2.04
C ILE A 81 -15.26 7.75 -2.32
N ASP A 82 -15.73 6.62 -1.77
CA ASP A 82 -17.12 6.18 -1.94
C ASP A 82 -18.10 7.19 -1.35
N ASN A 83 -17.80 7.70 -0.16
CA ASN A 83 -18.60 8.75 0.48
C ASN A 83 -18.71 10.01 -0.37
N ASP A 84 -17.62 10.42 -1.02
CA ASP A 84 -17.62 11.62 -1.86
C ASP A 84 -18.25 11.38 -3.24
N LEU A 85 -17.98 10.24 -3.84
CA LEU A 85 -18.56 9.88 -5.14
C LEU A 85 -20.08 9.78 -5.05
N ARG A 86 -20.64 9.12 -4.04
CA ARG A 86 -22.08 8.95 -3.86
C ARG A 86 -22.84 10.24 -3.52
N LYS A 87 -22.15 11.29 -3.08
CA LYS A 87 -22.76 12.62 -2.90
C LYS A 87 -23.02 13.34 -4.21
N LEU A 88 -22.22 13.07 -5.23
CA LEU A 88 -22.23 13.79 -6.50
C LEU A 88 -22.72 12.95 -7.68
N PHE A 89 -22.56 11.64 -7.61
CA PHE A 89 -22.82 10.72 -8.72
C PHE A 89 -23.63 9.50 -8.28
N THR A 90 -24.41 8.94 -9.22
CA THR A 90 -25.20 7.75 -9.00
C THR A 90 -24.41 6.50 -9.34
N HIS A 91 -24.10 5.66 -8.35
CA HIS A 91 -23.45 4.38 -8.55
C HIS A 91 -24.30 3.46 -9.45
N GLY A 92 -23.64 2.79 -10.39
CA GLY A 92 -24.29 1.90 -11.37
C GLY A 92 -24.91 2.63 -12.56
N LYS A 93 -24.82 3.98 -12.63
CA LYS A 93 -25.19 4.80 -13.77
C LYS A 93 -24.02 5.61 -14.29
N GLU A 94 -23.54 6.56 -13.49
CA GLU A 94 -22.48 7.48 -13.88
C GLU A 94 -21.09 6.93 -13.55
N PHE A 95 -21.00 6.09 -12.52
CA PHE A 95 -19.77 5.38 -12.18
C PHE A 95 -20.02 3.99 -11.57
N GLY A 96 -19.03 3.12 -11.64
CA GLY A 96 -19.05 1.81 -11.00
C GLY A 96 -17.65 1.34 -10.62
N TYR A 97 -17.55 0.67 -9.48
CA TYR A 97 -16.31 -0.02 -9.10
C TYR A 97 -16.17 -1.31 -9.89
N VAL A 98 -15.06 -1.46 -10.60
CA VAL A 98 -14.77 -2.66 -11.39
C VAL A 98 -13.91 -3.64 -10.60
N ALA A 99 -12.84 -3.15 -10.00
CA ALA A 99 -11.91 -3.97 -9.24
C ALA A 99 -11.18 -3.17 -8.18
N ASN A 100 -10.79 -3.86 -7.11
CA ASN A 100 -9.83 -3.40 -6.12
C ASN A 100 -8.72 -4.44 -6.04
N ILE A 101 -7.57 -4.13 -6.63
CA ILE A 101 -6.44 -5.06 -6.78
C ILE A 101 -5.26 -4.50 -6.00
N HIS A 102 -4.98 -5.10 -4.84
CA HIS A 102 -3.90 -4.69 -3.93
C HIS A 102 -3.97 -3.21 -3.52
N ASP A 103 -3.25 -2.36 -4.24
CA ASP A 103 -3.10 -0.92 -4.03
C ASP A 103 -3.75 -0.05 -5.12
N ALA A 104 -4.45 -0.68 -6.06
CA ALA A 104 -5.15 -0.02 -7.16
C ALA A 104 -6.65 -0.21 -7.09
N VAL A 105 -7.40 0.85 -7.35
CA VAL A 105 -8.86 0.85 -7.48
C VAL A 105 -9.23 1.21 -8.91
N ASN A 106 -9.95 0.31 -9.57
CA ASN A 106 -10.43 0.53 -10.93
C ASN A 106 -11.89 0.95 -10.89
N ILE A 107 -12.17 2.08 -11.52
CA ILE A 107 -13.51 2.66 -11.64
C ILE A 107 -13.80 2.86 -13.12
N GLU A 108 -14.96 2.39 -13.56
CA GLU A 108 -15.54 2.75 -14.84
C GLU A 108 -16.52 3.90 -14.63
N CYS A 109 -16.49 4.89 -15.51
CA CYS A 109 -17.38 6.04 -15.42
C CYS A 109 -17.67 6.66 -16.79
N ASP A 110 -18.74 7.45 -16.84
CA ASP A 110 -19.07 8.22 -18.04
C ASP A 110 -17.97 9.24 -18.36
N PRO A 111 -17.66 9.50 -19.63
CA PRO A 111 -16.61 10.45 -20.03
C PRO A 111 -16.80 11.85 -19.46
N GLU A 112 -18.03 12.29 -19.26
CA GLU A 112 -18.36 13.64 -18.75
C GLU A 112 -17.99 13.84 -17.28
N VAL A 113 -17.89 12.76 -16.50
CA VAL A 113 -17.58 12.80 -15.06
C VAL A 113 -16.16 12.38 -14.70
N VAL A 114 -15.31 12.08 -15.68
CA VAL A 114 -13.92 11.62 -15.46
C VAL A 114 -13.12 12.63 -14.63
N GLU A 115 -13.15 13.92 -15.02
CA GLU A 115 -12.34 14.94 -14.35
C GLU A 115 -12.72 15.15 -12.88
N PRO A 116 -14.00 15.33 -12.50
CA PRO A 116 -14.38 15.42 -11.10
C PRO A 116 -14.11 14.14 -10.32
N ILE A 117 -14.27 12.96 -10.91
CA ILE A 117 -13.90 11.68 -10.27
C ILE A 117 -12.40 11.64 -9.99
N CYS A 118 -11.55 11.98 -10.93
CA CYS A 118 -10.10 12.04 -10.73
C CYS A 118 -9.69 12.98 -9.58
N LYS A 119 -10.38 14.11 -9.42
CA LYS A 119 -10.16 15.03 -8.28
C LYS A 119 -10.53 14.37 -6.95
N ILE A 120 -11.67 13.67 -6.89
CA ILE A 120 -12.10 12.95 -5.70
C ILE A 120 -11.09 11.84 -5.34
N LEU A 121 -10.66 11.05 -6.33
CA LEU A 121 -9.67 9.99 -6.13
C LEU A 121 -8.35 10.55 -5.58
N THR A 122 -7.87 11.65 -6.14
CA THR A 122 -6.65 12.31 -5.67
C THR A 122 -6.77 12.82 -4.23
N ASN A 123 -7.88 13.49 -3.90
CA ASN A 123 -8.13 14.02 -2.56
C ASN A 123 -8.39 12.91 -1.52
N GLY A 124 -8.90 11.77 -1.97
CA GLY A 124 -9.15 10.61 -1.12
C GLY A 124 -7.91 10.10 -0.39
N PHE A 125 -6.72 10.21 -1.00
CA PHE A 125 -5.46 9.83 -0.36
C PHE A 125 -5.15 10.68 0.88
N GLU A 126 -5.33 11.99 0.78
CA GLU A 126 -5.13 12.88 1.92
C GLU A 126 -6.17 12.61 3.02
N LYS A 127 -7.44 12.49 2.67
CA LYS A 127 -8.53 12.18 3.61
C LYS A 127 -8.28 10.88 4.36
N ALA A 128 -7.89 9.82 3.66
CA ALA A 128 -7.56 8.53 4.27
C ALA A 128 -6.36 8.65 5.23
N SER A 129 -5.33 9.41 4.85
CA SER A 129 -4.16 9.65 5.69
C SER A 129 -4.53 10.39 6.98
N VAL A 130 -5.37 11.41 6.89
CA VAL A 130 -5.89 12.17 8.04
C VAL A 130 -6.76 11.27 8.93
N ALA A 131 -7.69 10.52 8.36
CA ALA A 131 -8.58 9.62 9.09
C ALA A 131 -7.82 8.52 9.86
N LEU A 132 -6.67 8.10 9.32
CA LEU A 132 -5.78 7.13 9.97
C LEU A 132 -4.79 7.75 10.94
N GLY A 133 -4.69 9.08 11.00
CA GLY A 133 -3.74 9.81 11.86
C GLY A 133 -2.29 9.64 11.43
N LEU A 134 -2.03 9.49 10.12
CA LEU A 134 -0.66 9.36 9.61
C LEU A 134 0.07 10.70 9.69
N ARG A 135 1.38 10.65 9.99
CA ARG A 135 2.25 11.84 10.02
C ARG A 135 2.53 12.39 8.62
N TYR A 136 2.49 11.53 7.61
CA TYR A 136 2.73 11.88 6.22
C TYR A 136 1.54 11.45 5.37
N TYR A 137 1.19 12.26 4.39
CA TYR A 137 0.11 11.95 3.48
C TYR A 137 0.62 11.09 2.34
N VAL A 138 -0.04 9.97 2.14
CA VAL A 138 0.17 9.15 0.95
C VAL A 138 -0.38 9.91 -0.24
N LYS A 139 0.30 9.83 -1.37
CA LYS A 139 -0.11 10.46 -2.62
C LYS A 139 -0.29 9.39 -3.69
N GLY A 140 -1.29 9.58 -4.52
CA GLY A 140 -1.52 8.77 -5.71
C GLY A 140 -2.01 9.66 -6.84
N LYS A 141 -1.91 9.14 -8.05
CA LYS A 141 -2.37 9.82 -9.26
C LYS A 141 -3.27 8.86 -10.04
N PRO A 142 -4.51 9.26 -10.38
CA PRO A 142 -5.33 8.45 -11.25
C PRO A 142 -4.73 8.41 -12.67
N SER A 143 -4.82 7.25 -13.31
CA SER A 143 -4.54 7.05 -14.72
C SER A 143 -5.87 6.90 -15.43
N VAL A 144 -6.06 7.54 -16.57
CA VAL A 144 -7.28 7.52 -17.36
C VAL A 144 -6.99 6.88 -18.71
N GLY A 145 -7.84 5.95 -19.12
CA GLY A 145 -7.76 5.28 -20.42
C GLY A 145 -9.13 4.81 -20.85
N HIS A 146 -9.27 4.45 -22.11
CA HIS A 146 -10.52 3.87 -22.66
C HIS A 146 -10.65 2.37 -22.35
N SER A 147 -9.58 1.77 -21.83
CA SER A 147 -9.57 0.36 -21.40
C SER A 147 -8.60 0.17 -20.24
N GLN A 148 -8.74 -0.94 -19.52
CA GLN A 148 -7.82 -1.30 -18.44
C GLN A 148 -6.37 -1.45 -18.92
N TRP A 149 -6.16 -1.86 -20.18
CA TRP A 149 -4.83 -2.00 -20.77
C TRP A 149 -4.07 -0.67 -20.92
N GLU A 150 -4.79 0.43 -21.03
CA GLU A 150 -4.19 1.77 -21.18
C GLU A 150 -3.83 2.38 -19.82
N THR A 151 -4.30 1.80 -18.73
CA THR A 151 -4.08 2.31 -17.36
C THR A 151 -3.03 1.52 -16.58
N HIS A 152 -2.44 0.49 -17.19
CA HIS A 152 -1.39 -0.36 -16.60
C HIS A 152 -0.05 -0.22 -17.31
#